data_e6b73230553cfdc0aa18e3776a904772
#
_entry.id   e6b73230553cfdc0aa18e3776a904772
#
_cell.length_a   1.000
_cell.length_b   1.000
_cell.length_c   1.000
_cell.angle_alpha   90.00
_cell.angle_beta   90.00
_cell.angle_gamma   90.00
#
_symmetry.space_group_name_H-M   'P 1'
#
loop_
_entity.id
_entity.type
_entity.pdbx_description
1 polymer ?
#
loop_
_entity_poly.entity_id
_entity_poly.type
_entity_poly.pdbx_seq_one_letter_code
_entity_poly.pdbx_strand_id
1 'polypeptide(L)'
;DMKRISMDEDMRGTHLVSTVEFEGSLIAIYLFDVTEINYYIRENQEQRMAAGLVYIDNYDEALENVEEVRTSLLVALIERKINKYFNAYDGIVRKLEKDRFFVVLKEKALAQIRDNKFDLLQDIKTVNIGNEMPITLSISIGTGGSSYMDCMEYARSAMDLALARGGDQAVVKAKDQITYYGGKTQQVEKNTRVKARVKAQALREIVESKDKVVVMGHKLQDADSFGAAIGIYRAAKTLNKKTYIVLNDVTTSVRPMLDLFNEINGEDHGIVIGSGQAREIVDRNTAVIVVDTTRPSYTECEDILSMTPTIVVFDPHRRGNEAIN
;
A
#
# COMPACT_ATOMS: atom_id res chain seq x y z
N ASP A 1 -14.46 5.49 -49.36
CA ASP A 1 -14.15 5.97 -48.01
C ASP A 1 -15.46 6.34 -47.30
N MET A 2 -15.76 5.60 -46.20
CA MET A 2 -16.89 5.93 -45.33
C MET A 2 -16.50 7.09 -44.42
N LYS A 3 -17.16 8.24 -44.51
CA LYS A 3 -16.98 9.35 -43.59
C LYS A 3 -18.20 9.49 -42.68
N ARG A 4 -17.95 9.62 -41.38
CA ARG A 4 -18.98 9.94 -40.39
C ARG A 4 -19.17 11.46 -40.39
N ILE A 5 -20.34 11.92 -40.77
CA ILE A 5 -20.70 13.35 -40.74
C ILE A 5 -21.80 13.49 -39.69
N SER A 6 -21.55 14.30 -38.65
CA SER A 6 -22.65 14.81 -37.82
C SER A 6 -23.26 16.01 -38.58
N MET A 7 -24.48 15.91 -38.99
CA MET A 7 -25.18 17.01 -39.65
C MET A 7 -25.99 17.80 -38.63
N ASP A 8 -25.94 19.13 -38.75
CA ASP A 8 -26.55 20.12 -37.86
C ASP A 8 -28.07 20.16 -37.96
N GLU A 9 -28.68 20.51 -36.86
CA GLU A 9 -30.02 20.97 -36.44
C GLU A 9 -31.29 20.47 -37.13
N ASP A 10 -31.36 20.17 -38.43
CA ASP A 10 -32.58 19.75 -39.13
C ASP A 10 -32.76 18.22 -39.30
N MET A 11 -31.75 17.43 -39.10
CA MET A 11 -31.83 15.96 -39.07
C MET A 11 -31.49 15.46 -37.68
N ARG A 12 -32.49 15.17 -36.85
CA ARG A 12 -32.37 14.61 -35.51
C ARG A 12 -31.83 13.17 -35.57
N GLY A 13 -30.50 13.00 -35.63
CA GLY A 13 -29.89 11.69 -35.60
C GLY A 13 -28.46 11.65 -36.11
N THR A 14 -27.78 10.53 -35.91
CA THR A 14 -26.41 10.29 -36.40
C THR A 14 -26.49 9.46 -37.69
N HIS A 15 -25.93 9.98 -38.79
CA HIS A 15 -25.98 9.33 -40.09
C HIS A 15 -24.59 8.89 -40.54
N LEU A 16 -24.50 7.68 -41.11
CA LEU A 16 -23.32 7.20 -41.81
C LEU A 16 -23.46 7.56 -43.31
N VAL A 17 -22.49 8.28 -43.84
CA VAL A 17 -22.48 8.68 -45.23
C VAL A 17 -21.47 7.84 -46.02
N SER A 18 -21.92 7.17 -47.06
CA SER A 18 -21.06 6.53 -48.05
C SER A 18 -21.22 7.18 -49.40
N THR A 19 -20.11 7.58 -50.02
CA THR A 19 -20.08 8.13 -51.36
C THR A 19 -19.43 7.16 -52.32
N VAL A 20 -20.06 6.89 -53.45
CA VAL A 20 -19.52 6.08 -54.53
C VAL A 20 -19.46 6.98 -55.79
N GLU A 21 -18.26 7.15 -56.38
CA GLU A 21 -18.07 7.82 -57.64
C GLU A 21 -18.25 6.81 -58.79
N PHE A 22 -19.13 7.15 -59.73
CA PHE A 22 -19.29 6.43 -61.00
C PHE A 22 -18.62 7.22 -62.13
N GLU A 23 -18.15 6.50 -63.19
CA GLU A 23 -17.55 7.12 -64.37
C GLU A 23 -18.49 8.17 -64.96
N GLY A 24 -18.05 9.43 -64.96
CA GLY A 24 -18.71 10.55 -65.61
C GLY A 24 -19.78 11.30 -64.79
N SER A 25 -19.42 12.04 -63.80
CA SER A 25 -20.21 13.11 -63.11
C SER A 25 -21.40 12.72 -62.25
N LEU A 26 -21.67 11.47 -61.94
CA LEU A 26 -22.69 11.06 -61.01
C LEU A 26 -22.04 10.62 -59.67
N ILE A 27 -22.50 11.21 -58.57
CA ILE A 27 -22.12 10.86 -57.21
C ILE A 27 -23.35 10.25 -56.51
N ALA A 28 -23.29 8.98 -56.09
CA ALA A 28 -24.33 8.40 -55.25
C ALA A 28 -23.97 8.61 -53.77
N ILE A 29 -24.87 9.18 -53.01
CA ILE A 29 -24.73 9.41 -51.57
C ILE A 29 -25.74 8.50 -50.86
N TYR A 30 -25.25 7.60 -50.05
CA TYR A 30 -26.08 6.73 -49.22
C TYR A 30 -26.05 7.25 -47.77
N LEU A 31 -27.22 7.50 -47.23
CA LEU A 31 -27.42 7.94 -45.85
C LEU A 31 -28.08 6.80 -45.08
N PHE A 32 -27.39 6.35 -44.02
CA PHE A 32 -27.94 5.34 -43.13
C PHE A 32 -28.19 6.00 -41.76
N ASP A 33 -29.40 5.92 -41.25
CA ASP A 33 -29.71 6.32 -39.90
C ASP A 33 -29.13 5.27 -38.94
N VAL A 34 -28.16 5.67 -38.14
CA VAL A 34 -27.50 4.85 -37.13
C VAL A 34 -27.76 5.34 -35.70
N THR A 35 -28.79 6.18 -35.52
CA THR A 35 -29.14 6.80 -34.24
C THR A 35 -29.44 5.71 -33.18
N GLU A 36 -30.29 4.77 -33.52
CA GLU A 36 -30.68 3.72 -32.63
C GLU A 36 -29.48 2.77 -32.24
N ILE A 37 -28.69 2.44 -33.26
CA ILE A 37 -27.47 1.63 -33.04
C ILE A 37 -26.48 2.35 -32.11
N ASN A 38 -26.24 3.64 -32.35
CA ASN A 38 -25.35 4.43 -31.49
C ASN A 38 -25.92 4.58 -30.07
N TYR A 39 -27.25 4.71 -29.92
CA TYR A 39 -27.88 4.70 -28.61
C TYR A 39 -27.61 3.39 -27.85
N TYR A 40 -27.84 2.23 -28.46
CA TYR A 40 -27.58 0.94 -27.83
C TYR A 40 -26.10 0.69 -27.55
N ILE A 41 -25.20 1.12 -28.44
CA ILE A 41 -23.75 1.04 -28.21
C ILE A 41 -23.36 1.84 -26.96
N ARG A 42 -23.87 3.08 -26.87
CA ARG A 42 -23.61 3.95 -25.72
C ARG A 42 -24.21 3.37 -24.43
N GLU A 43 -25.46 2.94 -24.46
CA GLU A 43 -26.12 2.30 -23.31
C GLU A 43 -25.35 1.08 -22.86
N ASN A 44 -24.91 0.22 -23.76
CA ASN A 44 -24.09 -0.94 -23.44
C ASN A 44 -22.75 -0.55 -22.79
N GLN A 45 -22.11 0.50 -23.27
CA GLN A 45 -20.85 1.00 -22.68
C GLN A 45 -21.10 1.57 -21.28
N GLU A 46 -22.14 2.37 -21.07
CA GLU A 46 -22.49 2.99 -19.81
C GLU A 46 -22.87 1.95 -18.71
N GLN A 47 -23.45 0.83 -19.13
CA GLN A 47 -23.85 -0.27 -18.22
C GLN A 47 -22.72 -1.26 -17.91
N ARG A 48 -21.58 -1.20 -18.60
CA ARG A 48 -20.42 -2.04 -18.27
C ARG A 48 -19.98 -1.81 -16.83
N MET A 49 -19.56 -2.90 -16.19
CA MET A 49 -19.08 -2.85 -14.81
C MET A 49 -17.59 -2.59 -14.75
N ALA A 50 -17.21 -1.70 -13.83
CA ALA A 50 -15.86 -1.47 -13.37
C ALA A 50 -15.67 -2.12 -11.99
N ALA A 51 -14.51 -2.71 -11.76
CA ALA A 51 -14.13 -3.28 -10.48
C ALA A 51 -13.16 -2.33 -9.75
N GLY A 52 -13.28 -2.20 -8.43
CA GLY A 52 -12.43 -1.33 -7.64
C GLY A 52 -12.02 -1.91 -6.30
N LEU A 53 -10.94 -1.38 -5.77
CA LEU A 53 -10.45 -1.64 -4.42
C LEU A 53 -10.31 -0.30 -3.69
N VAL A 54 -10.62 -0.30 -2.39
CA VAL A 54 -10.41 0.84 -1.51
C VAL A 54 -9.67 0.36 -0.29
N TYR A 55 -8.51 0.93 -0.03
CA TYR A 55 -7.68 0.62 1.13
C TYR A 55 -7.59 1.85 2.03
N ILE A 56 -7.63 1.62 3.34
CA ILE A 56 -7.33 2.65 4.33
C ILE A 56 -5.83 2.60 4.57
N ASP A 57 -5.09 3.62 4.11
CA ASP A 57 -3.62 3.60 4.07
C ASP A 57 -2.98 3.55 5.46
N ASN A 58 -3.54 4.28 6.43
CA ASN A 58 -2.99 4.47 7.76
C ASN A 58 -3.95 3.95 8.86
N TYR A 59 -4.57 2.79 8.61
CA TYR A 59 -5.60 2.24 9.51
C TYR A 59 -5.09 2.03 10.93
N ASP A 60 -3.96 1.36 11.09
CA ASP A 60 -3.43 1.02 12.42
C ASP A 60 -2.88 2.27 13.12
N GLU A 61 -2.16 3.14 12.43
CA GLU A 61 -1.63 4.38 12.98
C GLU A 61 -2.73 5.37 13.43
N ALA A 62 -3.82 5.42 12.69
CA ALA A 62 -4.94 6.29 13.04
C ALA A 62 -5.71 5.80 14.28
N LEU A 63 -5.60 4.51 14.61
CA LEU A 63 -6.24 3.89 15.76
C LEU A 63 -5.33 3.79 16.98
N GLU A 64 -4.01 3.96 16.83
CA GLU A 64 -2.99 3.68 17.87
C GLU A 64 -3.24 4.45 19.18
N ASN A 65 -3.70 5.71 19.08
CA ASN A 65 -3.90 6.60 20.25
C ASN A 65 -5.39 6.86 20.56
N VAL A 66 -6.29 6.09 19.98
CA VAL A 66 -7.74 6.26 20.18
C VAL A 66 -8.24 5.27 21.24
N GLU A 67 -8.99 5.75 22.21
CA GLU A 67 -9.65 4.92 23.25
C GLU A 67 -10.50 3.80 22.60
N GLU A 68 -10.51 2.62 23.17
CA GLU A 68 -11.13 1.41 22.59
C GLU A 68 -12.60 1.62 22.17
N VAL A 69 -13.37 2.36 22.97
CA VAL A 69 -14.78 2.69 22.66
C VAL A 69 -14.87 3.59 21.43
N ARG A 70 -13.96 4.55 21.29
CA ARG A 70 -13.90 5.48 20.16
C ARG A 70 -13.35 4.84 18.91
N THR A 71 -12.47 3.85 19.05
CA THR A 71 -11.93 3.04 17.92
C THR A 71 -13.06 2.41 17.14
N SER A 72 -13.99 1.72 17.81
CA SER A 72 -15.13 1.08 17.16
C SER A 72 -16.02 2.10 16.42
N LEU A 73 -16.21 3.27 17.02
CA LEU A 73 -16.99 4.36 16.40
C LEU A 73 -16.26 4.96 15.19
N LEU A 74 -14.94 5.16 15.27
CA LEU A 74 -14.13 5.65 14.16
C LEU A 74 -14.20 4.72 12.95
N VAL A 75 -14.00 3.42 13.17
CA VAL A 75 -14.12 2.39 12.13
C VAL A 75 -15.51 2.41 11.49
N ALA A 76 -16.58 2.44 12.31
CA ALA A 76 -17.96 2.49 11.80
C ALA A 76 -18.24 3.75 10.96
N LEU A 77 -17.68 4.90 11.33
CA LEU A 77 -17.84 6.12 10.55
C LEU A 77 -17.09 6.08 9.22
N ILE A 78 -15.89 5.52 9.20
CA ILE A 78 -15.11 5.33 7.97
C ILE A 78 -15.88 4.41 7.02
N GLU A 79 -16.32 3.25 7.51
CA GLU A 79 -17.11 2.31 6.72
C GLU A 79 -18.41 2.94 6.20
N ARG A 80 -19.10 3.67 7.05
CA ARG A 80 -20.33 4.38 6.65
C ARG A 80 -20.08 5.41 5.55
N LYS A 81 -18.97 6.17 5.62
CA LYS A 81 -18.62 7.15 4.57
C LYS A 81 -18.30 6.47 3.25
N ILE A 82 -17.49 5.41 3.27
CA ILE A 82 -17.16 4.63 2.06
C ILE A 82 -18.43 4.06 1.44
N ASN A 83 -19.26 3.38 2.22
CA ASN A 83 -20.52 2.80 1.74
C ASN A 83 -21.48 3.88 1.20
N LYS A 84 -21.64 4.99 1.95
CA LYS A 84 -22.54 6.09 1.51
C LYS A 84 -22.08 6.68 0.19
N TYR A 85 -20.78 6.87 0.02
CA TYR A 85 -20.22 7.44 -1.20
C TYR A 85 -20.53 6.58 -2.43
N PHE A 86 -20.13 5.33 -2.42
CA PHE A 86 -20.33 4.46 -3.58
C PHE A 86 -21.81 4.10 -3.81
N ASN A 87 -22.61 3.93 -2.75
CA ASN A 87 -24.04 3.70 -2.88
C ASN A 87 -24.77 4.87 -3.53
N ALA A 88 -24.31 6.10 -3.36
CA ALA A 88 -24.86 7.28 -4.05
C ALA A 88 -24.70 7.21 -5.58
N TYR A 89 -23.78 6.40 -6.07
CA TYR A 89 -23.52 6.12 -7.48
C TYR A 89 -24.03 4.73 -7.93
N ASP A 90 -24.99 4.14 -7.21
CA ASP A 90 -25.51 2.78 -7.49
C ASP A 90 -24.38 1.71 -7.49
N GLY A 91 -23.33 1.93 -6.71
CA GLY A 91 -22.22 1.01 -6.56
C GLY A 91 -22.42 0.03 -5.41
N ILE A 92 -21.84 -1.15 -5.53
CA ILE A 92 -21.84 -2.19 -4.50
C ILE A 92 -20.49 -2.15 -3.79
N VAL A 93 -20.53 -2.07 -2.45
CA VAL A 93 -19.34 -2.11 -1.60
C VAL A 93 -19.37 -3.35 -0.74
N ARG A 94 -18.25 -4.08 -0.69
CA ARG A 94 -18.06 -5.21 0.21
C ARG A 94 -16.75 -5.10 0.96
N LYS A 95 -16.82 -5.12 2.28
CA LYS A 95 -15.62 -5.20 3.13
C LYS A 95 -14.99 -6.59 2.98
N LEU A 96 -13.70 -6.61 2.65
CA LEU A 96 -12.89 -7.83 2.53
C LEU A 96 -12.11 -8.10 3.81
N GLU A 97 -11.43 -7.07 4.31
CA GLU A 97 -10.61 -7.09 5.51
C GLU A 97 -10.93 -5.84 6.36
N LYS A 98 -10.27 -5.69 7.49
CA LYS A 98 -10.50 -4.55 8.40
C LYS A 98 -10.32 -3.18 7.72
N ASP A 99 -9.38 -3.10 6.80
CA ASP A 99 -8.90 -1.89 6.13
C ASP A 99 -9.12 -1.92 4.60
N ARG A 100 -9.74 -3.00 4.05
CA ARG A 100 -9.87 -3.22 2.61
C ARG A 100 -11.30 -3.47 2.18
N PHE A 101 -11.69 -2.81 1.11
CA PHE A 101 -13.03 -2.92 0.52
C PHE A 101 -12.91 -3.22 -0.96
N PHE A 102 -13.85 -4.02 -1.44
CA PHE A 102 -14.10 -4.27 -2.85
C PHE A 102 -15.31 -3.43 -3.30
N VAL A 103 -15.22 -2.86 -4.48
CA VAL A 103 -16.27 -2.00 -5.06
C VAL A 103 -16.58 -2.45 -6.48
N VAL A 104 -17.86 -2.47 -6.82
CA VAL A 104 -18.32 -2.64 -8.21
C VAL A 104 -19.25 -1.49 -8.55
N LEU A 105 -19.06 -0.87 -9.70
CA LEU A 105 -19.87 0.23 -10.19
C LEU A 105 -19.97 0.21 -11.72
N LYS A 106 -20.98 0.90 -12.25
CA LYS A 106 -21.14 1.05 -13.69
C LYS A 106 -20.19 2.10 -14.24
N GLU A 107 -19.83 1.98 -15.53
CA GLU A 107 -18.99 2.98 -16.22
C GLU A 107 -19.57 4.37 -16.17
N LYS A 108 -20.89 4.50 -16.27
CA LYS A 108 -21.60 5.78 -16.11
C LYS A 108 -21.35 6.42 -14.73
N ALA A 109 -21.40 5.62 -13.69
CA ALA A 109 -21.12 6.07 -12.33
C ALA A 109 -19.64 6.45 -12.15
N LEU A 110 -18.74 5.65 -12.73
CA LEU A 110 -17.31 5.97 -12.73
C LEU A 110 -17.01 7.30 -13.42
N ALA A 111 -17.69 7.62 -14.53
CA ALA A 111 -17.54 8.90 -15.20
C ALA A 111 -17.89 10.07 -14.26
N GLN A 112 -19.00 9.98 -13.53
CA GLN A 112 -19.41 11.00 -12.56
C GLN A 112 -18.39 11.13 -11.39
N ILE A 113 -17.88 10.01 -10.89
CA ILE A 113 -16.85 9.99 -9.82
C ILE A 113 -15.56 10.64 -10.32
N ARG A 114 -15.17 10.42 -11.59
CA ARG A 114 -14.01 11.08 -12.22
C ARG A 114 -14.19 12.59 -12.31
N ASP A 115 -15.36 13.05 -12.72
CA ASP A 115 -15.69 14.48 -12.82
C ASP A 115 -15.58 15.15 -11.43
N ASN A 116 -16.03 14.49 -10.38
CA ASN A 116 -15.90 14.91 -8.99
C ASN A 116 -14.50 14.65 -8.40
N LYS A 117 -13.55 14.16 -9.22
CA LYS A 117 -12.14 13.93 -8.84
C LYS A 117 -11.97 13.08 -7.59
N PHE A 118 -12.85 12.09 -7.38
CA PHE A 118 -12.82 11.22 -6.21
C PHE A 118 -12.82 12.01 -4.90
N ASP A 119 -13.79 12.89 -4.71
CA ASP A 119 -13.91 13.80 -3.57
C ASP A 119 -14.00 13.08 -2.21
N LEU A 120 -14.33 11.79 -2.18
CA LEU A 120 -14.20 10.92 -1.01
C LEU A 120 -12.80 11.00 -0.38
N LEU A 121 -11.73 11.17 -1.17
CA LEU A 121 -10.36 11.32 -0.66
C LEU A 121 -10.20 12.51 0.27
N GLN A 122 -10.95 13.57 0.07
CA GLN A 122 -10.94 14.73 0.94
C GLN A 122 -11.98 14.62 2.06
N ASP A 123 -13.15 14.06 1.74
CA ASP A 123 -14.22 13.92 2.73
C ASP A 123 -13.82 12.97 3.88
N ILE A 124 -13.09 11.90 3.60
CA ILE A 124 -12.64 10.96 4.64
C ILE A 124 -11.71 11.59 5.66
N LYS A 125 -10.88 12.54 5.24
CA LYS A 125 -9.93 13.26 6.12
C LYS A 125 -10.62 14.12 7.16
N THR A 126 -11.90 14.44 6.97
CA THR A 126 -12.69 15.21 7.93
C THR A 126 -13.16 14.37 9.12
N VAL A 127 -13.00 13.05 9.07
CA VAL A 127 -13.36 12.16 10.18
C VAL A 127 -12.36 12.33 11.29
N ASN A 128 -12.84 12.88 12.43
CA ASN A 128 -12.04 13.06 13.63
C ASN A 128 -12.88 12.72 14.88
N ILE A 129 -12.44 11.70 15.61
CA ILE A 129 -13.03 11.28 16.90
C ILE A 129 -11.92 11.10 17.94
N GLY A 130 -10.92 11.97 17.88
CA GLY A 130 -9.75 11.89 18.75
C GLY A 130 -8.55 11.20 18.10
N ASN A 131 -8.63 10.86 16.81
CA ASN A 131 -7.47 10.42 16.04
C ASN A 131 -6.53 11.59 15.81
N GLU A 132 -5.25 11.41 16.10
CA GLU A 132 -4.21 12.42 15.89
C GLU A 132 -3.89 12.66 14.41
N MET A 133 -4.08 11.63 13.59
CA MET A 133 -3.81 11.67 12.16
C MET A 133 -5.10 11.60 11.33
N PRO A 134 -5.22 12.39 10.26
CA PRO A 134 -6.34 12.26 9.33
C PRO A 134 -6.30 10.90 8.64
N ILE A 135 -7.46 10.30 8.44
CA ILE A 135 -7.61 9.07 7.68
C ILE A 135 -7.32 9.35 6.21
N THR A 136 -6.54 8.49 5.57
CA THR A 136 -6.27 8.53 4.13
C THR A 136 -6.72 7.25 3.44
N LEU A 137 -7.12 7.37 2.17
CA LEU A 137 -7.55 6.25 1.35
C LEU A 137 -6.74 6.15 0.08
N SER A 138 -6.41 4.92 -0.30
CA SER A 138 -6.04 4.58 -1.67
C SER A 138 -7.24 3.93 -2.38
N ILE A 139 -7.62 4.46 -3.54
CA ILE A 139 -8.72 3.96 -4.35
C ILE A 139 -8.15 3.50 -5.69
N SER A 140 -8.49 2.32 -6.13
CA SER A 140 -8.14 1.83 -7.45
C SER A 140 -9.36 1.35 -8.21
N ILE A 141 -9.46 1.68 -9.49
CA ILE A 141 -10.54 1.23 -10.36
C ILE A 141 -9.94 0.65 -11.64
N GLY A 142 -10.35 -0.55 -11.99
CA GLY A 142 -10.07 -1.19 -13.27
C GLY A 142 -11.31 -1.22 -14.14
N THR A 143 -11.18 -0.81 -15.39
CA THR A 143 -12.28 -0.68 -16.34
C THR A 143 -11.85 -0.99 -17.76
N GLY A 144 -12.80 -1.15 -18.69
CA GLY A 144 -12.54 -1.37 -20.11
C GLY A 144 -11.89 -2.71 -20.44
N GLY A 145 -11.86 -3.65 -19.52
CA GLY A 145 -11.39 -5.02 -19.77
C GLY A 145 -12.36 -5.81 -20.66
N SER A 146 -11.86 -6.87 -21.28
CA SER A 146 -12.66 -7.81 -22.07
C SER A 146 -13.51 -8.72 -21.19
N SER A 147 -13.11 -8.90 -19.93
CA SER A 147 -13.79 -9.65 -18.88
C SER A 147 -13.83 -8.88 -17.55
N TYR A 148 -14.67 -9.33 -16.62
CA TYR A 148 -14.67 -8.80 -15.26
C TYR A 148 -13.35 -9.11 -14.51
N MET A 149 -12.71 -10.23 -14.86
CA MET A 149 -11.41 -10.60 -14.30
C MET A 149 -10.33 -9.60 -14.75
N ASP A 150 -10.31 -9.21 -16.03
CA ASP A 150 -9.36 -8.19 -16.51
C ASP A 150 -9.56 -6.87 -15.77
N CYS A 151 -10.81 -6.46 -15.55
CA CYS A 151 -11.09 -5.25 -14.76
C CYS A 151 -10.56 -5.36 -13.33
N MET A 152 -10.67 -6.56 -12.71
CA MET A 152 -10.12 -6.79 -11.38
C MET A 152 -8.58 -6.77 -11.36
N GLU A 153 -7.94 -7.36 -12.36
CA GLU A 153 -6.47 -7.30 -12.51
C GLU A 153 -5.98 -5.86 -12.72
N TYR A 154 -6.71 -5.08 -13.54
CA TYR A 154 -6.41 -3.66 -13.69
C TYR A 154 -6.58 -2.90 -12.38
N ALA A 155 -7.61 -3.20 -11.58
CA ALA A 155 -7.79 -2.59 -10.27
C ALA A 155 -6.64 -2.94 -9.32
N ARG A 156 -6.19 -4.21 -9.27
CA ARG A 156 -5.03 -4.62 -8.46
C ARG A 156 -3.76 -3.87 -8.87
N SER A 157 -3.44 -3.90 -10.16
CA SER A 157 -2.28 -3.16 -10.69
C SER A 157 -2.37 -1.65 -10.42
N ALA A 158 -3.57 -1.06 -10.48
CA ALA A 158 -3.78 0.34 -10.14
C ALA A 158 -3.57 0.61 -8.64
N MET A 159 -3.95 -0.35 -7.75
CA MET A 159 -3.71 -0.23 -6.31
C MET A 159 -2.21 -0.26 -5.99
N ASP A 160 -1.46 -1.17 -6.61
CA ASP A 160 0.00 -1.20 -6.45
C ASP A 160 0.65 0.13 -6.84
N LEU A 161 0.17 0.76 -7.93
CA LEU A 161 0.64 2.08 -8.34
C LEU A 161 0.25 3.19 -7.34
N ALA A 162 -0.95 3.11 -6.75
CA ALA A 162 -1.39 4.08 -5.74
C ALA A 162 -0.51 3.98 -4.48
N LEU A 163 -0.27 2.77 -3.99
CA LEU A 163 0.54 2.52 -2.80
C LEU A 163 2.02 2.86 -3.02
N ALA A 164 2.59 2.50 -4.18
CA ALA A 164 3.97 2.84 -4.54
C ALA A 164 4.24 4.35 -4.58
N ARG A 165 3.21 5.17 -4.79
CA ARG A 165 3.29 6.65 -4.78
C ARG A 165 2.98 7.28 -3.42
N GLY A 166 2.80 6.46 -2.38
CA GLY A 166 2.56 6.92 -1.02
C GLY A 166 1.09 6.99 -0.60
N GLY A 167 0.17 6.41 -1.35
CA GLY A 167 -1.26 6.39 -1.02
C GLY A 167 -1.97 7.75 -1.19
N ASP A 168 -3.10 7.95 -0.49
CA ASP A 168 -3.92 9.17 -0.50
C ASP A 168 -4.33 9.64 -1.90
N GLN A 169 -4.68 8.72 -2.77
CA GLN A 169 -5.00 8.98 -4.16
C GLN A 169 -5.95 7.93 -4.76
N ALA A 170 -6.58 8.30 -5.87
CA ALA A 170 -7.29 7.35 -6.70
C ALA A 170 -6.54 7.13 -8.02
N VAL A 171 -6.47 5.88 -8.45
CA VAL A 171 -5.88 5.47 -9.72
C VAL A 171 -6.90 4.69 -10.51
N VAL A 172 -7.16 5.14 -11.73
CA VAL A 172 -8.04 4.43 -12.66
C VAL A 172 -7.22 3.89 -13.81
N LYS A 173 -7.28 2.58 -14.02
CA LYS A 173 -6.60 1.88 -15.11
C LYS A 173 -7.60 1.28 -16.07
N ALA A 174 -7.45 1.63 -17.34
CA ALA A 174 -8.21 1.09 -18.46
C ALA A 174 -7.23 0.60 -19.52
N LYS A 175 -7.00 -0.71 -19.58
CA LYS A 175 -6.01 -1.35 -20.46
C LYS A 175 -4.63 -0.67 -20.35
N ASP A 176 -4.25 0.16 -21.31
CA ASP A 176 -2.95 0.84 -21.37
C ASP A 176 -3.00 2.29 -20.83
N GLN A 177 -4.19 2.76 -20.44
CA GLN A 177 -4.37 4.11 -19.91
C GLN A 177 -4.46 4.11 -18.40
N ILE A 178 -3.68 4.98 -17.75
CA ILE A 178 -3.68 5.16 -16.30
C ILE A 178 -3.94 6.63 -16.01
N THR A 179 -4.92 6.89 -15.15
CA THR A 179 -5.26 8.25 -14.71
C THR A 179 -5.19 8.33 -13.19
N TYR A 180 -4.61 9.40 -12.69
CA TYR A 180 -4.40 9.64 -11.27
C TYR A 180 -5.26 10.81 -10.79
N TYR A 181 -5.85 10.68 -9.60
CA TYR A 181 -6.65 11.70 -8.92
C TYR A 181 -6.16 11.84 -7.48
N GLY A 182 -6.02 13.04 -6.96
CA GLY A 182 -5.45 13.29 -5.63
C GLY A 182 -3.92 13.21 -5.63
N GLY A 183 -3.34 12.76 -4.52
CA GLY A 183 -1.88 12.57 -4.42
C GLY A 183 -1.04 13.85 -4.33
N LYS A 184 -1.64 15.00 -4.04
CA LYS A 184 -0.91 16.26 -3.81
C LYS A 184 -0.46 16.46 -2.36
N THR A 185 -0.64 15.46 -1.52
CA THR A 185 -0.28 15.56 -0.09
C THR A 185 1.20 15.27 0.14
N GLN A 186 2.06 16.21 -0.24
CA GLN A 186 3.44 16.27 0.31
C GLN A 186 3.45 16.33 1.86
N GLN A 187 2.30 16.51 2.52
CA GLN A 187 2.20 16.60 3.98
C GLN A 187 2.26 15.23 4.67
N VAL A 188 1.67 14.16 4.10
CA VAL A 188 1.76 12.80 4.69
C VAL A 188 3.18 12.27 4.56
N GLU A 189 3.81 12.45 3.39
CA GLU A 189 5.22 12.09 3.20
C GLU A 189 6.16 12.85 4.15
N LYS A 190 5.90 14.12 4.41
CA LYS A 190 6.65 14.90 5.40
C LYS A 190 6.45 14.39 6.83
N ASN A 191 5.22 14.05 7.23
CA ASN A 191 4.96 13.53 8.57
C ASN A 191 5.56 12.14 8.79
N THR A 192 5.44 11.24 7.82
CA THR A 192 6.08 9.90 7.89
C THR A 192 7.59 10.03 7.90
N ARG A 193 8.18 10.88 7.07
CA ARG A 193 9.62 11.15 7.08
C ARG A 193 10.09 11.85 8.36
N VAL A 194 9.30 12.74 8.93
CA VAL A 194 9.61 13.38 10.22
C VAL A 194 9.53 12.36 11.34
N LYS A 195 8.47 11.54 11.42
CA LYS A 195 8.38 10.44 12.40
C LYS A 195 9.51 9.43 12.23
N ALA A 196 9.84 9.02 11.00
CA ALA A 196 10.96 8.14 10.72
C ALA A 196 12.29 8.74 11.18
N ARG A 197 12.53 10.03 10.94
CA ARG A 197 13.72 10.74 11.43
C ARG A 197 13.78 10.82 12.95
N VAL A 198 12.65 11.11 13.60
CA VAL A 198 12.57 11.15 15.07
C VAL A 198 12.85 9.76 15.66
N LYS A 199 12.25 8.69 15.11
CA LYS A 199 12.52 7.30 15.53
C LYS A 199 13.99 6.91 15.26
N ALA A 200 14.54 7.28 14.10
CA ALA A 200 15.94 7.03 13.78
C ALA A 200 16.89 7.79 14.73
N GLN A 201 16.55 9.03 15.09
CA GLN A 201 17.33 9.83 16.04
C GLN A 201 17.26 9.20 17.45
N ALA A 202 16.09 8.77 17.89
CA ALA A 202 15.93 8.06 19.17
C ALA A 202 16.73 6.75 19.21
N LEU A 203 16.70 5.96 18.12
CA LEU A 203 17.54 4.77 17.99
C LEU A 203 19.02 5.13 18.08
N ARG A 204 19.44 6.17 17.39
CA ARG A 204 20.82 6.67 17.43
C ARG A 204 21.25 6.99 18.86
N GLU A 205 20.46 7.76 19.61
CA GLU A 205 20.73 8.13 20.99
C GLU A 205 20.81 6.91 21.91
N ILE A 206 19.90 5.93 21.73
CA ILE A 206 19.95 4.65 22.46
C ILE A 206 21.28 3.93 22.17
N VAL A 207 21.62 3.76 20.90
CA VAL A 207 22.86 3.07 20.49
C VAL A 207 24.10 3.84 20.99
N GLU A 208 24.13 5.15 20.87
CA GLU A 208 25.26 5.98 21.35
C GLU A 208 25.44 5.90 22.87
N SER A 209 24.36 5.74 23.64
CA SER A 209 24.39 5.61 25.10
C SER A 209 24.91 4.27 25.62
N LYS A 210 25.09 3.27 24.78
CA LYS A 210 25.47 1.91 25.14
C LYS A 210 26.86 1.56 24.59
N ASP A 211 27.54 0.62 25.23
CA ASP A 211 28.88 0.17 24.80
C ASP A 211 28.78 -0.84 23.65
N LYS A 212 27.74 -1.67 23.68
CA LYS A 212 27.53 -2.78 22.76
C LYS A 212 26.10 -2.84 22.25
N VAL A 213 25.95 -3.40 21.06
CA VAL A 213 24.64 -3.69 20.45
C VAL A 213 24.59 -5.18 20.09
N VAL A 214 23.51 -5.83 20.46
CA VAL A 214 23.22 -7.20 20.06
C VAL A 214 21.91 -7.21 19.31
N VAL A 215 21.93 -7.71 18.07
CA VAL A 215 20.75 -7.78 17.20
C VAL A 215 20.33 -9.23 17.08
N MET A 216 19.05 -9.50 17.19
CA MET A 216 18.49 -10.84 16.94
C MET A 216 17.13 -10.74 16.23
N GLY A 217 16.86 -11.74 15.41
CA GLY A 217 15.55 -11.95 14.79
C GLY A 217 14.76 -13.07 15.44
N HIS A 218 13.81 -13.61 14.68
CA HIS A 218 13.05 -14.79 15.10
C HIS A 218 13.85 -16.09 14.90
N LYS A 219 13.48 -17.16 15.62
CA LYS A 219 14.02 -18.51 15.40
C LYS A 219 13.83 -18.94 13.95
N LEU A 220 14.82 -19.66 13.41
CA LEU A 220 14.84 -20.07 12.00
C LEU A 220 14.70 -18.85 11.07
N GLN A 221 15.58 -17.87 11.24
CA GLN A 221 15.58 -16.63 10.47
C GLN A 221 15.43 -16.88 8.97
N ASP A 222 14.70 -16.00 8.32
CA ASP A 222 14.62 -15.90 6.88
C ASP A 222 15.46 -14.73 6.34
N ALA A 223 15.35 -14.48 5.03
CA ALA A 223 16.12 -13.43 4.39
C ALA A 223 15.73 -12.01 4.89
N ASP A 224 14.45 -11.79 5.23
CA ASP A 224 13.95 -10.50 5.68
C ASP A 224 14.47 -10.18 7.09
N SER A 225 14.35 -11.13 8.00
CA SER A 225 14.84 -11.02 9.37
C SER A 225 16.36 -10.82 9.43
N PHE A 226 17.14 -11.64 8.69
CA PHE A 226 18.60 -11.53 8.67
C PHE A 226 19.07 -10.26 7.96
N GLY A 227 18.38 -9.84 6.87
CA GLY A 227 18.64 -8.58 6.18
C GLY A 227 18.40 -7.35 7.06
N ALA A 228 17.32 -7.37 7.86
CA ALA A 228 17.05 -6.33 8.84
C ALA A 228 18.16 -6.27 9.92
N ALA A 229 18.62 -7.44 10.40
CA ALA A 229 19.72 -7.53 11.37
C ALA A 229 21.03 -6.95 10.82
N ILE A 230 21.38 -7.24 9.56
CA ILE A 230 22.53 -6.64 8.87
C ILE A 230 22.40 -5.12 8.77
N GLY A 231 21.18 -4.62 8.47
CA GLY A 231 20.91 -3.18 8.41
C GLY A 231 21.21 -2.46 9.73
N ILE A 232 20.73 -3.01 10.83
CA ILE A 232 21.00 -2.49 12.19
C ILE A 232 22.48 -2.59 12.54
N TYR A 233 23.13 -3.75 12.25
CA TYR A 233 24.56 -3.92 12.44
C TYR A 233 25.35 -2.80 11.73
N ARG A 234 25.06 -2.53 10.47
CA ARG A 234 25.73 -1.47 9.71
C ARG A 234 25.50 -0.08 10.32
N ALA A 235 24.28 0.22 10.74
CA ALA A 235 23.96 1.48 11.41
C ALA A 235 24.76 1.65 12.71
N ALA A 236 24.81 0.62 13.56
CA ALA A 236 25.54 0.67 14.82
C ALA A 236 27.07 0.72 14.60
N LYS A 237 27.60 0.04 13.57
CA LYS A 237 29.02 0.11 13.17
C LYS A 237 29.43 1.53 12.73
N THR A 238 28.56 2.28 12.04
CA THR A 238 28.84 3.69 11.70
C THR A 238 28.96 4.60 12.92
N LEU A 239 28.37 4.20 14.03
CA LEU A 239 28.48 4.86 15.34
C LEU A 239 29.65 4.31 16.19
N ASN A 240 30.55 3.55 15.59
CA ASN A 240 31.70 2.91 16.24
C ASN A 240 31.35 2.00 17.44
N LYS A 241 30.16 1.35 17.39
CA LYS A 241 29.76 0.42 18.45
C LYS A 241 30.13 -1.02 18.12
N LYS A 242 30.54 -1.77 19.15
CA LYS A 242 30.72 -3.22 19.03
C LYS A 242 29.33 -3.84 18.85
N THR A 243 29.13 -4.49 17.71
CA THR A 243 27.80 -4.98 17.32
C THR A 243 27.89 -6.45 16.94
N TYR A 244 26.92 -7.23 17.42
CA TYR A 244 26.84 -8.67 17.18
C TYR A 244 25.44 -9.02 16.66
N ILE A 245 25.38 -10.05 15.80
CA ILE A 245 24.11 -10.61 15.29
C ILE A 245 23.97 -12.02 15.85
N VAL A 246 22.85 -12.31 16.51
CA VAL A 246 22.57 -13.65 17.04
C VAL A 246 21.91 -14.48 15.94
N LEU A 247 22.53 -15.62 15.63
CA LEU A 247 22.03 -16.58 14.65
C LEU A 247 22.44 -17.98 15.12
N ASN A 248 21.48 -18.85 15.48
CA ASN A 248 21.76 -20.21 15.91
C ASN A 248 21.80 -21.17 14.71
N ASP A 249 20.78 -21.13 13.88
CA ASP A 249 20.63 -22.05 12.75
C ASP A 249 20.67 -21.28 11.43
N VAL A 250 21.51 -21.71 10.52
CA VAL A 250 21.62 -21.11 9.18
C VAL A 250 20.67 -21.82 8.22
N THR A 251 19.54 -21.17 7.93
CA THR A 251 18.57 -21.68 6.97
C THR A 251 19.11 -21.58 5.53
N THR A 252 18.48 -22.31 4.60
CA THR A 252 18.85 -22.27 3.17
C THR A 252 18.66 -20.88 2.54
N SER A 253 17.71 -20.10 3.04
CA SER A 253 17.44 -18.73 2.59
C SER A 253 18.47 -17.73 3.12
N VAL A 254 19.01 -17.95 4.31
CA VAL A 254 20.00 -17.05 4.95
C VAL A 254 21.41 -17.33 4.49
N ARG A 255 21.76 -18.60 4.15
CA ARG A 255 23.13 -19.00 3.82
C ARG A 255 23.81 -18.12 2.77
N PRO A 256 23.23 -17.82 1.59
CA PRO A 256 23.88 -16.97 0.59
C PRO A 256 24.19 -15.56 1.11
N MET A 257 23.29 -15.03 1.94
CA MET A 257 23.48 -13.70 2.54
C MET A 257 24.58 -13.69 3.60
N LEU A 258 24.65 -14.74 4.40
CA LEU A 258 25.69 -14.93 5.42
C LEU A 258 27.06 -15.08 4.78
N ASP A 259 27.18 -15.87 3.70
CA ASP A 259 28.44 -16.07 2.98
C ASP A 259 28.93 -14.72 2.40
N LEU A 260 28.05 -13.97 1.74
CA LEU A 260 28.37 -12.63 1.24
C LEU A 260 28.71 -11.63 2.36
N PHE A 261 27.98 -11.68 3.49
CA PHE A 261 28.25 -10.84 4.64
C PHE A 261 29.63 -11.11 5.24
N ASN A 262 30.03 -12.39 5.34
CA ASN A 262 31.35 -12.79 5.82
C ASN A 262 32.45 -12.39 4.83
N GLU A 263 32.24 -12.52 3.53
CA GLU A 263 33.19 -12.09 2.50
C GLU A 263 33.44 -10.57 2.57
N ILE A 264 32.39 -9.76 2.70
CA ILE A 264 32.49 -8.28 2.77
C ILE A 264 33.17 -7.81 4.06
N ASN A 265 32.93 -8.48 5.19
CA ASN A 265 33.49 -8.06 6.48
C ASN A 265 34.91 -8.64 6.76
N GLY A 266 35.39 -9.52 5.91
CA GLY A 266 36.74 -10.07 5.99
C GLY A 266 37.03 -10.86 7.28
N GLU A 267 38.20 -10.63 7.88
CA GLU A 267 38.67 -11.33 9.08
C GLU A 267 37.96 -10.93 10.40
N ASP A 268 36.92 -10.11 10.36
CA ASP A 268 36.10 -9.78 11.55
C ASP A 268 35.27 -11.02 11.96
N HIS A 269 35.99 -12.11 12.28
CA HIS A 269 35.41 -13.34 12.82
C HIS A 269 34.79 -13.06 14.18
N GLY A 270 33.49 -13.34 14.34
CA GLY A 270 32.80 -13.19 15.63
C GLY A 270 31.72 -12.11 15.67
N ILE A 271 31.31 -11.59 14.49
CA ILE A 271 30.15 -10.69 14.39
C ILE A 271 28.85 -11.50 14.54
N VAL A 272 28.76 -12.63 13.86
CA VAL A 272 27.63 -13.56 13.98
C VAL A 272 27.95 -14.56 15.08
N ILE A 273 27.10 -14.60 16.10
CA ILE A 273 27.29 -15.36 17.32
C ILE A 273 26.08 -16.24 17.62
N GLY A 274 26.30 -17.35 18.33
CA GLY A 274 25.21 -18.15 18.85
C GLY A 274 24.67 -17.64 20.20
N SER A 275 23.53 -18.17 20.64
CA SER A 275 22.87 -17.80 21.90
C SER A 275 23.78 -17.98 23.13
N GLY A 276 24.69 -18.96 23.13
CA GLY A 276 25.67 -19.16 24.22
C GLY A 276 26.57 -17.94 24.40
N GLN A 277 27.19 -17.49 23.31
CA GLN A 277 28.05 -16.31 23.30
C GLN A 277 27.24 -15.02 23.58
N ALA A 278 26.01 -14.91 23.08
CA ALA A 278 25.17 -13.79 23.36
C ALA A 278 24.90 -13.58 24.85
N ARG A 279 24.66 -14.66 25.60
CA ARG A 279 24.50 -14.62 27.09
C ARG A 279 25.75 -14.12 27.81
N GLU A 280 26.94 -14.42 27.30
CA GLU A 280 28.22 -13.97 27.89
C GLU A 280 28.48 -12.46 27.56
N ILE A 281 28.03 -11.98 26.42
CA ILE A 281 28.29 -10.62 25.93
C ILE A 281 27.29 -9.60 26.46
N VAL A 282 26.03 -9.99 26.62
CA VAL A 282 24.95 -9.07 27.03
C VAL A 282 25.07 -8.73 28.52
N ASP A 283 25.04 -7.45 28.81
CA ASP A 283 25.03 -6.88 30.16
C ASP A 283 24.08 -5.66 30.20
N ARG A 284 24.02 -4.98 31.35
CA ARG A 284 23.17 -3.78 31.56
C ARG A 284 23.50 -2.61 30.64
N ASN A 285 24.73 -2.59 30.07
CA ASN A 285 25.19 -1.54 29.17
C ASN A 285 25.13 -1.96 27.68
N THR A 286 24.37 -3.01 27.39
CA THR A 286 24.13 -3.51 26.05
C THR A 286 22.73 -3.09 25.56
N ALA A 287 22.60 -2.59 24.33
CA ALA A 287 21.31 -2.46 23.66
C ALA A 287 21.00 -3.78 22.93
N VAL A 288 19.86 -4.38 23.24
CA VAL A 288 19.33 -5.52 22.49
C VAL A 288 18.29 -5.02 21.50
N ILE A 289 18.51 -5.30 20.23
CA ILE A 289 17.61 -4.90 19.16
C ILE A 289 17.00 -6.15 18.55
N VAL A 290 15.68 -6.24 18.63
CA VAL A 290 14.90 -7.35 18.06
C VAL A 290 14.30 -6.90 16.74
N VAL A 291 14.50 -7.69 15.70
CA VAL A 291 13.95 -7.43 14.36
C VAL A 291 12.98 -8.53 13.95
N ASP A 292 11.95 -8.15 13.23
CA ASP A 292 11.01 -9.04 12.56
C ASP A 292 10.21 -9.99 13.47
N THR A 293 10.14 -9.69 14.76
CA THR A 293 9.25 -10.36 15.71
C THR A 293 9.03 -9.52 16.96
N THR A 294 7.81 -9.57 17.52
CA THR A 294 7.47 -8.99 18.83
C THR A 294 7.40 -10.03 19.95
N ARG A 295 7.47 -11.34 19.64
CA ARG A 295 7.23 -12.41 20.62
C ARG A 295 8.54 -12.85 21.27
N PRO A 296 8.70 -12.75 22.62
CA PRO A 296 9.90 -13.17 23.32
C PRO A 296 10.28 -14.62 23.05
N SER A 297 9.31 -15.54 23.16
CA SER A 297 9.52 -16.98 22.97
C SER A 297 9.92 -17.37 21.54
N TYR A 298 9.75 -16.47 20.59
CA TYR A 298 10.07 -16.69 19.17
C TYR A 298 11.39 -16.06 18.74
N THR A 299 12.06 -15.31 19.63
CA THR A 299 13.39 -14.73 19.35
C THR A 299 14.48 -15.79 19.38
N GLU A 300 15.60 -15.54 18.70
CA GLU A 300 16.78 -16.40 18.68
C GLU A 300 17.31 -16.72 20.08
N CYS A 301 17.27 -15.77 21.01
CA CYS A 301 17.73 -15.93 22.38
C CYS A 301 16.84 -15.14 23.34
N GLU A 302 15.82 -15.78 23.90
CA GLU A 302 14.86 -15.13 24.81
C GLU A 302 15.51 -14.63 26.09
N ASP A 303 16.48 -15.39 26.64
CA ASP A 303 17.08 -15.09 27.92
C ASP A 303 17.73 -13.71 27.99
N ILE A 304 18.34 -13.24 26.89
CA ILE A 304 19.05 -11.97 26.89
C ILE A 304 18.10 -10.75 27.01
N LEU A 305 16.81 -10.94 26.76
CA LEU A 305 15.80 -9.89 26.97
C LEU A 305 15.67 -9.47 28.44
N SER A 306 15.96 -10.39 29.36
CA SER A 306 15.94 -10.12 30.81
C SER A 306 17.26 -9.55 31.34
N MET A 307 18.34 -9.58 30.55
CA MET A 307 19.70 -9.23 31.00
C MET A 307 20.03 -7.74 30.83
N THR A 308 19.26 -7.03 30.03
CA THR A 308 19.41 -5.58 29.80
C THR A 308 18.09 -4.84 29.94
N PRO A 309 18.10 -3.60 30.46
CA PRO A 309 16.91 -2.76 30.49
C PRO A 309 16.63 -2.06 29.15
N THR A 310 17.52 -2.22 28.14
CA THR A 310 17.42 -1.47 26.88
C THR A 310 17.14 -2.42 25.74
N ILE A 311 15.86 -2.50 25.40
CA ILE A 311 15.36 -3.32 24.30
C ILE A 311 14.67 -2.42 23.28
N VAL A 312 14.96 -2.62 22.00
CA VAL A 312 14.29 -1.94 20.89
C VAL A 312 13.76 -3.01 19.94
N VAL A 313 12.51 -2.87 19.52
CA VAL A 313 11.86 -3.82 18.63
C VAL A 313 11.50 -3.14 17.32
N PHE A 314 11.90 -3.75 16.20
CA PHE A 314 11.52 -3.38 14.84
C PHE A 314 10.77 -4.54 14.21
N ASP A 315 9.46 -4.45 14.15
CA ASP A 315 8.62 -5.48 13.58
C ASP A 315 7.49 -4.86 12.76
N PRO A 316 7.34 -5.20 11.47
CA PRO A 316 6.22 -4.76 10.64
C PRO A 316 4.92 -5.52 10.95
N HIS A 317 5.01 -6.64 11.70
CA HIS A 317 3.88 -7.47 12.04
C HIS A 317 3.08 -6.89 13.22
N ARG A 318 1.83 -7.31 13.35
CA ARG A 318 0.97 -6.86 14.45
C ARG A 318 1.46 -7.39 15.79
N ARG A 319 1.44 -6.54 16.80
CA ARG A 319 1.65 -6.96 18.17
C ARG A 319 0.61 -8.02 18.57
N GLY A 320 1.08 -9.19 18.95
CA GLY A 320 0.26 -10.23 19.58
C GLY A 320 0.09 -9.97 21.08
N ASN A 321 -0.71 -10.82 21.77
CA ASN A 321 -0.94 -10.74 23.21
C ASN A 321 0.34 -11.00 24.06
N GLU A 322 1.42 -11.50 23.47
CA GLU A 322 2.70 -11.80 24.10
C GLU A 322 3.82 -10.94 23.47
N ALA A 323 3.66 -9.63 23.51
CA ALA A 323 4.66 -8.73 22.93
C ALA A 323 5.75 -8.37 23.96
N ILE A 324 6.99 -8.20 23.48
CA ILE A 324 8.09 -7.60 24.22
C ILE A 324 7.67 -6.18 24.64
N ASN A 325 7.73 -5.88 25.94
CA ASN A 325 7.38 -4.59 26.53
C ASN A 325 8.56 -3.62 26.49
#